data_615e72611393f590112bd79bb4ac8a3c
#
_entry.id   615e72611393f590112bd79bb4ac8a3c
#
_cell.length_a   1.000
_cell.length_b   1.000
_cell.length_c   1.000
_cell.angle_alpha   90.00
_cell.angle_beta   90.00
_cell.angle_gamma   90.00
#
_symmetry.space_group_name_H-M   'P 1'
#
loop_
_entity.id
_entity.type
_entity.pdbx_description
1 polymer ?
#
loop_
_entity_poly.entity_id
_entity_poly.type
_entity_poly.pdbx_seq_one_letter_code
_entity_poly.pdbx_strand_id
1 'polypeptide(L)'
;ACIWASDALYYNSGAVTHSSAYNYRANKMAAVIAEKIGEDPTPYREEAGKILRALNARLWLSDRGHWAEYQDYMGHRRLHESAGVWTIYHALDSEVADPFQAYQATRYVDTEIPHIPVRANGLEEKDYATIATTNWLPYSWSVNNVAFAEVMHTALAYFQAGRPEAGYK
;
A
#
# COMPACT_ATOMS: atom_id res chain seq x y z
N ALA A 1 13.09 7.91 2.96
CA ALA A 1 12.43 6.73 3.49
C ALA A 1 12.77 5.54 2.62
N CYS A 2 13.00 4.41 3.24
CA CYS A 2 13.36 3.17 2.57
C CYS A 2 12.24 2.18 2.81
N ILE A 3 11.90 1.38 1.82
CA ILE A 3 10.96 0.28 1.98
C ILE A 3 11.69 -0.99 2.36
N TRP A 4 11.09 -1.85 3.16
CA TRP A 4 11.70 -3.11 3.56
C TRP A 4 11.91 -4.06 2.36
N ALA A 5 11.02 -4.00 1.37
CA ALA A 5 11.15 -4.71 0.11
C ALA A 5 12.29 -4.17 -0.78
N SER A 6 12.99 -3.13 -0.34
CA SER A 6 14.01 -2.45 -1.11
C SER A 6 15.40 -3.07 -1.06
N ASP A 7 15.57 -4.21 -0.44
CA ASP A 7 16.86 -4.91 -0.40
C ASP A 7 17.48 -5.13 -1.79
N ALA A 8 16.63 -5.16 -2.83
CA ALA A 8 17.03 -5.25 -4.22
C ALA A 8 16.92 -3.92 -4.99
N LEU A 9 16.48 -2.84 -4.37
CA LEU A 9 16.23 -1.55 -5.00
C LEU A 9 17.09 -0.46 -4.36
N TYR A 10 18.08 0.02 -5.07
CA TYR A 10 19.04 0.99 -4.56
C TYR A 10 18.61 2.45 -4.62
N TYR A 11 17.41 2.77 -5.12
CA TYR A 11 17.04 4.14 -5.49
C TYR A 11 15.66 4.58 -5.01
N ASN A 12 15.03 3.87 -4.10
CA ASN A 12 13.77 4.30 -3.54
C ASN A 12 13.97 5.30 -2.40
N SER A 13 14.30 6.48 -2.77
CA SER A 13 14.43 7.61 -1.85
C SER A 13 13.36 8.66 -2.14
N GLY A 14 13.09 9.51 -1.17
CA GLY A 14 12.15 10.60 -1.32
C GLY A 14 10.83 10.39 -0.58
N ALA A 15 9.72 10.81 -1.19
CA ALA A 15 8.39 10.65 -0.63
C ALA A 15 7.83 9.28 -1.04
N VAL A 16 7.86 8.33 -0.13
CA VAL A 16 7.37 6.95 -0.34
C VAL A 16 5.99 6.81 0.26
N THR A 17 5.04 6.28 -0.50
CA THR A 17 3.63 6.21 -0.08
C THR A 17 3.45 5.40 1.18
N HIS A 18 3.87 4.13 1.21
CA HIS A 18 3.62 3.28 2.37
C HIS A 18 4.34 3.75 3.63
N SER A 19 5.58 4.26 3.53
CA SER A 19 6.27 4.84 4.68
C SER A 19 5.56 6.09 5.20
N SER A 20 4.97 6.90 4.31
CA SER A 20 4.17 8.06 4.68
C SER A 20 2.84 7.64 5.32
N ALA A 21 2.22 6.59 4.83
CA ALA A 21 1.00 6.01 5.41
C ALA A 21 1.26 5.51 6.83
N TYR A 22 2.34 4.79 7.07
CA TYR A 22 2.74 4.38 8.42
C TYR A 22 3.01 5.55 9.34
N ASN A 23 3.69 6.60 8.85
CA ASN A 23 3.95 7.80 9.63
C ASN A 23 2.63 8.51 10.01
N TYR A 24 1.68 8.58 9.09
CA TYR A 24 0.33 9.06 9.39
C TYR A 24 -0.33 8.27 10.51
N ARG A 25 -0.38 6.93 10.39
CA ARG A 25 -0.95 6.04 11.41
C ARG A 25 -0.22 6.18 12.76
N ALA A 26 1.11 6.24 12.75
CA ALA A 26 1.90 6.41 13.96
C ALA A 26 1.53 7.69 14.70
N ASN A 27 1.36 8.80 14.00
CA ASN A 27 0.92 10.05 14.61
C ASN A 27 -0.52 9.97 15.15
N LYS A 28 -1.45 9.30 14.45
CA LYS A 28 -2.79 9.03 15.00
C LYS A 28 -2.73 8.25 16.32
N MET A 29 -1.92 7.20 16.36
CA MET A 29 -1.76 6.38 17.55
C MET A 29 -1.06 7.15 18.67
N ALA A 30 -0.06 7.97 18.37
CA ALA A 30 0.60 8.83 19.33
C ALA A 30 -0.38 9.83 19.97
N ALA A 31 -1.28 10.39 19.17
CA ALA A 31 -2.34 11.27 19.70
C ALA A 31 -3.26 10.54 20.70
N VAL A 32 -3.66 9.31 20.38
CA VAL A 32 -4.48 8.48 21.29
C VAL A 32 -3.73 8.15 22.59
N ILE A 33 -2.44 7.85 22.48
CA ILE A 33 -1.60 7.58 23.66
C ILE A 33 -1.45 8.84 24.51
N ALA A 34 -1.14 10.00 23.91
CA ALA A 34 -1.01 11.27 24.59
C ALA A 34 -2.27 11.60 25.42
N GLU A 35 -3.45 11.46 24.82
CA GLU A 35 -4.72 11.65 25.54
C GLU A 35 -4.85 10.72 26.76
N LYS A 36 -4.48 9.45 26.62
CA LYS A 36 -4.61 8.48 27.71
C LYS A 36 -3.65 8.73 28.86
N ILE A 37 -2.50 9.35 28.61
CA ILE A 37 -1.51 9.67 29.64
C ILE A 37 -1.62 11.12 30.14
N GLY A 38 -2.59 11.89 29.65
CA GLY A 38 -2.83 13.27 30.05
C GLY A 38 -1.91 14.30 29.39
N GLU A 39 -1.27 13.95 28.28
CA GLU A 39 -0.45 14.85 27.47
C GLU A 39 -1.26 15.48 26.33
N ASP A 40 -0.76 16.58 25.76
CA ASP A 40 -1.42 17.26 24.64
C ASP A 40 -1.34 16.45 23.34
N PRO A 41 -2.46 15.97 22.77
CA PRO A 41 -2.48 15.23 21.51
C PRO A 41 -2.37 16.11 20.26
N THR A 42 -2.50 17.44 20.40
CA THR A 42 -2.62 18.38 19.28
C THR A 42 -1.47 18.31 18.29
N PRO A 43 -0.20 18.29 18.72
CA PRO A 43 0.93 18.22 17.77
C PRO A 43 0.89 16.99 16.87
N TYR A 44 0.50 15.85 17.40
CA TYR A 44 0.41 14.59 16.66
C TYR A 44 -0.76 14.60 15.66
N ARG A 45 -1.91 15.15 16.05
CA ARG A 45 -3.07 15.31 15.16
C ARG A 45 -2.77 16.26 14.00
N GLU A 46 -2.10 17.36 14.27
CA GLU A 46 -1.70 18.31 13.24
C GLU A 46 -0.72 17.69 12.25
N GLU A 47 0.27 16.96 12.75
CA GLU A 47 1.24 16.27 11.89
C GLU A 47 0.58 15.19 11.04
N ALA A 48 -0.28 14.35 11.62
CA ALA A 48 -1.08 13.39 10.87
C ALA A 48 -1.87 14.08 9.74
N GLY A 49 -2.54 15.20 10.04
CA GLY A 49 -3.28 15.96 9.04
C GLY A 49 -2.40 16.52 7.91
N LYS A 50 -1.19 16.98 8.21
CA LYS A 50 -0.23 17.44 7.20
C LYS A 50 0.22 16.29 6.28
N ILE A 51 0.55 15.14 6.89
CA ILE A 51 0.98 13.95 6.15
C ILE A 51 -0.13 13.49 5.20
N LEU A 52 -1.36 13.34 5.69
CA LEU A 52 -2.50 12.90 4.89
C LEU A 52 -2.74 13.82 3.68
N ARG A 53 -2.77 15.13 3.91
CA ARG A 53 -2.95 16.11 2.83
C ARG A 53 -1.81 16.05 1.81
N ALA A 54 -0.56 15.97 2.27
CA ALA A 54 0.60 15.92 1.39
C ALA A 54 0.65 14.62 0.57
N LEU A 55 0.30 13.49 1.19
CA LEU A 55 0.26 12.19 0.54
C LEU A 55 -0.79 12.19 -0.58
N ASN A 56 -2.01 12.62 -0.29
CA ASN A 56 -3.08 12.67 -1.29
C ASN A 56 -2.82 13.71 -2.37
N ALA A 57 -2.24 14.85 -2.05
CA ALA A 57 -1.96 15.91 -3.03
C ALA A 57 -0.80 15.56 -3.99
N ARG A 58 0.14 14.71 -3.57
CA ARG A 58 1.37 14.45 -4.33
C ARG A 58 1.47 13.06 -4.92
N LEU A 59 0.89 12.07 -4.24
CA LEU A 59 1.09 10.66 -4.59
C LEU A 59 -0.20 9.97 -5.05
N TRP A 60 -1.39 10.54 -4.78
CA TRP A 60 -2.63 10.00 -5.31
C TRP A 60 -2.76 10.30 -6.81
N LEU A 61 -2.91 9.26 -7.62
CA LEU A 61 -3.11 9.32 -9.07
C LEU A 61 -4.61 9.19 -9.37
N SER A 62 -5.31 10.31 -9.40
CA SER A 62 -6.77 10.33 -9.52
C SER A 62 -7.29 9.74 -10.83
N ASP A 63 -6.51 9.83 -11.89
CA ASP A 63 -6.79 9.26 -13.22
C ASP A 63 -6.56 7.76 -13.30
N ARG A 64 -5.78 7.21 -12.35
CA ARG A 64 -5.43 5.79 -12.27
C ARG A 64 -6.06 5.06 -11.08
N GLY A 65 -6.57 5.81 -10.10
CA GLY A 65 -7.26 5.27 -8.93
C GLY A 65 -6.36 4.55 -7.92
N HIS A 66 -5.07 4.91 -7.84
CA HIS A 66 -4.16 4.38 -6.83
C HIS A 66 -3.08 5.40 -6.47
N TRP A 67 -2.30 5.13 -5.41
CA TRP A 67 -1.13 5.95 -5.08
C TRP A 67 0.08 5.51 -5.88
N ALA A 68 0.88 6.49 -6.32
CA ALA A 68 2.23 6.24 -6.82
C ALA A 68 3.07 5.54 -5.76
N GLU A 69 4.03 4.75 -6.17
CA GLU A 69 4.96 4.07 -5.25
C GLU A 69 5.77 5.10 -4.45
N TYR A 70 6.41 6.03 -5.15
CA TYR A 70 7.16 7.12 -4.53
C TYR A 70 7.44 8.25 -5.53
N GLN A 71 7.89 9.39 -5.00
CA GLN A 71 8.46 10.50 -5.76
C GLN A 71 9.92 10.69 -5.37
N ASP A 72 10.82 10.75 -6.35
CA ASP A 72 12.24 10.99 -6.10
C ASP A 72 12.47 12.30 -5.35
N TYR A 73 13.37 12.29 -4.38
CA TYR A 73 13.83 13.50 -3.71
C TYR A 73 14.90 14.22 -4.51
N MET A 74 15.78 13.46 -5.17
CA MET A 74 16.93 13.94 -5.90
C MET A 74 16.75 13.79 -7.41
N GLY A 75 17.68 14.38 -8.17
CA GLY A 75 17.68 14.25 -9.61
C GLY A 75 16.45 14.88 -10.26
N HIS A 76 15.78 14.15 -11.10
CA HIS A 76 14.63 14.62 -11.88
C HIS A 76 13.30 14.70 -11.08
N ARG A 77 13.29 14.29 -9.82
CA ARG A 77 12.10 14.26 -8.96
C ARG A 77 10.91 13.54 -9.61
N ARG A 78 11.20 12.46 -10.30
CA ARG A 78 10.18 11.67 -11.02
C ARG A 78 9.20 11.04 -10.06
N LEU A 79 7.95 10.98 -10.49
CA LEU A 79 6.90 10.20 -9.85
C LEU A 79 6.95 8.78 -10.43
N HIS A 80 7.08 7.79 -9.54
CA HIS A 80 7.07 6.37 -9.89
C HIS A 80 5.66 5.83 -9.67
N GLU A 81 4.89 5.80 -10.75
CA GLU A 81 3.46 5.62 -10.71
C GLU A 81 3.02 4.17 -10.46
N SER A 82 3.81 3.19 -10.91
CA SER A 82 3.47 1.78 -10.73
C SER A 82 3.73 1.35 -9.29
N ALA A 83 2.67 1.00 -8.59
CA ALA A 83 2.72 0.61 -7.18
C ALA A 83 2.94 -0.89 -6.99
N GLY A 84 3.71 -1.27 -5.96
CA GLY A 84 3.65 -2.61 -5.41
C GLY A 84 2.42 -2.80 -4.52
N VAL A 85 2.05 -4.05 -4.25
CA VAL A 85 0.90 -4.36 -3.39
C VAL A 85 1.04 -3.76 -1.98
N TRP A 86 2.27 -3.64 -1.47
CA TRP A 86 2.56 -2.99 -0.18
C TRP A 86 2.13 -1.52 -0.13
N THR A 87 2.21 -0.80 -1.23
CA THR A 87 1.72 0.57 -1.30
C THR A 87 0.21 0.62 -1.11
N ILE A 88 -0.50 -0.32 -1.73
CA ILE A 88 -1.96 -0.39 -1.66
C ILE A 88 -2.41 -0.80 -0.26
N TYR A 89 -1.98 -1.95 0.24
CA TYR A 89 -2.51 -2.44 1.52
C TYR A 89 -2.06 -1.56 2.71
N HIS A 90 -0.89 -0.94 2.66
CA HIS A 90 -0.48 -0.01 3.72
C HIS A 90 -1.29 1.29 3.73
N ALA A 91 -1.68 1.80 2.57
CA ALA A 91 -2.54 2.97 2.50
C ALA A 91 -3.92 2.67 3.11
N LEU A 92 -4.47 1.48 2.85
CA LEU A 92 -5.76 1.06 3.41
C LEU A 92 -5.64 0.78 4.91
N ASP A 93 -4.70 -0.05 5.31
CA ASP A 93 -4.50 -0.45 6.72
C ASP A 93 -4.15 0.74 7.61
N SER A 94 -3.48 1.76 7.07
CA SER A 94 -3.18 2.99 7.78
C SER A 94 -4.33 4.01 7.79
N GLU A 95 -5.49 3.68 7.19
CA GLU A 95 -6.66 4.55 7.10
C GLU A 95 -6.38 5.87 6.35
N VAL A 96 -5.49 5.82 5.36
CA VAL A 96 -5.22 6.94 4.45
C VAL A 96 -6.31 7.04 3.40
N ALA A 97 -6.81 5.89 2.95
CA ALA A 97 -7.82 5.77 1.91
C ALA A 97 -9.22 6.14 2.45
N ASP A 98 -9.94 6.96 1.72
CA ASP A 98 -11.39 6.99 1.84
C ASP A 98 -12.02 5.74 1.18
N PRO A 99 -13.33 5.46 1.38
CA PRO A 99 -13.96 4.25 0.83
C PRO A 99 -13.87 4.16 -0.71
N PHE A 100 -13.92 5.28 -1.41
CA PHE A 100 -13.83 5.30 -2.87
C PHE A 100 -12.39 5.05 -3.34
N GLN A 101 -11.42 5.66 -2.68
CA GLN A 101 -10.00 5.41 -2.91
C GLN A 101 -9.63 3.94 -2.62
N ALA A 102 -10.16 3.37 -1.53
CA ALA A 102 -9.94 1.98 -1.18
C ALA A 102 -10.46 1.01 -2.27
N TYR A 103 -11.67 1.28 -2.77
CA TYR A 103 -12.24 0.52 -3.88
C TYR A 103 -11.37 0.65 -5.15
N GLN A 104 -11.01 1.87 -5.55
CA GLN A 104 -10.19 2.09 -6.74
C GLN A 104 -8.80 1.45 -6.62
N ALA A 105 -8.14 1.61 -5.47
CA ALA A 105 -6.81 1.06 -5.25
C ALA A 105 -6.79 -0.47 -5.27
N THR A 106 -7.85 -1.13 -4.77
CA THR A 106 -7.98 -2.58 -4.92
C THR A 106 -8.32 -2.98 -6.36
N ARG A 107 -9.02 -2.14 -7.13
CA ARG A 107 -9.19 -2.36 -8.59
C ARG A 107 -7.86 -2.32 -9.34
N TYR A 108 -6.93 -1.45 -8.96
CA TYR A 108 -5.58 -1.47 -9.50
C TYR A 108 -4.90 -2.84 -9.30
N VAL A 109 -5.06 -3.44 -8.12
CA VAL A 109 -4.53 -4.79 -7.87
C VAL A 109 -5.14 -5.80 -8.84
N ASP A 110 -6.47 -5.75 -9.07
CA ASP A 110 -7.15 -6.67 -9.99
C ASP A 110 -6.61 -6.59 -11.42
N THR A 111 -6.24 -5.39 -11.89
CA THR A 111 -5.97 -5.15 -13.31
C THR A 111 -4.49 -5.10 -13.64
N GLU A 112 -3.66 -4.64 -12.71
CA GLU A 112 -2.24 -4.35 -12.98
C GLU A 112 -1.28 -5.34 -12.32
N ILE A 113 -1.69 -5.99 -11.23
CA ILE A 113 -0.84 -6.97 -10.54
C ILE A 113 -1.09 -8.36 -11.12
N PRO A 114 -0.05 -9.12 -11.50
CA PRO A 114 -0.21 -10.47 -12.04
C PRO A 114 -0.91 -11.42 -11.07
N HIS A 115 -1.98 -12.06 -11.53
CA HIS A 115 -2.70 -13.11 -10.83
C HIS A 115 -2.26 -14.47 -11.35
N ILE A 116 -1.85 -15.34 -10.45
CA ILE A 116 -1.27 -16.65 -10.76
C ILE A 116 -2.25 -17.71 -10.28
N PRO A 117 -2.89 -18.48 -11.19
CA PRO A 117 -3.85 -19.51 -10.81
C PRO A 117 -3.23 -20.55 -9.87
N VAL A 118 -3.92 -20.87 -8.78
CA VAL A 118 -3.51 -21.89 -7.82
C VAL A 118 -4.28 -23.18 -8.09
N ARG A 119 -3.52 -24.28 -8.26
CA ARG A 119 -4.07 -25.63 -8.41
C ARG A 119 -3.32 -26.58 -7.50
N ALA A 120 -4.04 -27.39 -6.75
CA ALA A 120 -3.46 -28.42 -5.90
C ALA A 120 -4.38 -29.64 -5.80
N ASN A 121 -3.80 -30.81 -5.54
CA ASN A 121 -4.58 -32.02 -5.29
C ASN A 121 -5.47 -31.84 -4.06
N GLY A 122 -6.77 -32.08 -4.22
CA GLY A 122 -7.76 -31.91 -3.15
C GLY A 122 -8.29 -30.49 -2.99
N LEU A 123 -7.81 -29.53 -3.76
CA LEU A 123 -8.43 -28.23 -3.87
C LEU A 123 -9.58 -28.30 -4.88
N GLU A 124 -10.73 -27.76 -4.53
CA GLU A 124 -11.84 -27.61 -5.48
C GLU A 124 -11.41 -26.78 -6.68
N GLU A 125 -11.87 -27.12 -7.88
CA GLU A 125 -11.68 -26.28 -9.05
C GLU A 125 -12.51 -25.01 -8.94
N LYS A 126 -11.89 -23.98 -8.41
CA LYS A 126 -12.39 -22.60 -8.31
C LYS A 126 -11.34 -21.63 -8.86
N ASP A 127 -11.76 -20.41 -9.06
CA ASP A 127 -10.88 -19.33 -9.53
C ASP A 127 -9.95 -18.82 -8.41
N TYR A 128 -9.25 -19.75 -7.75
CA TYR A 128 -8.24 -19.36 -6.75
C TYR A 128 -6.99 -18.86 -7.45
N ALA A 129 -6.47 -17.75 -6.97
CA ALA A 129 -5.22 -17.19 -7.45
C ALA A 129 -4.38 -16.66 -6.30
N THR A 130 -3.07 -16.81 -6.44
CA THR A 130 -2.14 -15.97 -5.70
C THR A 130 -1.74 -14.78 -6.58
N ILE A 131 -1.13 -13.76 -6.00
CA ILE A 131 -0.72 -12.57 -6.72
C ILE A 131 0.79 -12.36 -6.61
N ALA A 132 1.36 -11.72 -7.62
CA ALA A 132 2.71 -11.19 -7.54
C ALA A 132 2.75 -9.95 -6.62
N THR A 133 3.94 -9.59 -6.14
CA THR A 133 4.13 -8.39 -5.31
C THR A 133 4.06 -7.10 -6.13
N THR A 134 4.42 -7.17 -7.40
CA THR A 134 4.39 -6.06 -8.35
C THR A 134 4.17 -6.56 -9.78
N ASN A 135 4.05 -5.63 -10.72
CA ASN A 135 4.15 -5.89 -12.16
C ASN A 135 5.52 -5.47 -12.75
N TRP A 136 6.54 -5.28 -11.92
CA TRP A 136 7.85 -4.78 -12.37
C TRP A 136 8.72 -5.89 -12.93
N LEU A 137 9.72 -5.50 -13.72
CA LEU A 137 10.76 -6.38 -14.24
C LEU A 137 12.14 -5.93 -13.74
N PRO A 138 13.09 -6.84 -13.59
CA PRO A 138 12.98 -8.30 -13.78
C PRO A 138 12.26 -9.01 -12.64
N TYR A 139 11.83 -10.23 -12.84
CA TYR A 139 11.41 -11.12 -11.79
C TYR A 139 12.59 -11.43 -10.88
N SER A 140 12.57 -10.87 -9.70
CA SER A 140 13.61 -11.13 -8.69
C SER A 140 12.99 -11.04 -7.30
N TRP A 141 13.63 -11.71 -6.36
CA TRP A 141 13.24 -11.66 -4.95
C TRP A 141 13.11 -10.19 -4.50
N SER A 142 12.10 -9.88 -3.71
CA SER A 142 11.72 -8.55 -3.21
C SER A 142 11.19 -7.55 -4.26
N VAL A 143 11.33 -7.80 -5.54
CA VAL A 143 10.86 -6.86 -6.58
C VAL A 143 9.56 -7.36 -7.19
N ASN A 144 9.57 -8.57 -7.72
CA ASN A 144 8.41 -9.18 -8.34
C ASN A 144 8.46 -10.70 -8.10
N ASN A 145 7.75 -11.17 -7.11
CA ASN A 145 7.61 -12.58 -6.78
C ASN A 145 6.27 -12.82 -6.09
N VAL A 146 6.04 -14.04 -5.63
CA VAL A 146 4.92 -14.38 -4.74
C VAL A 146 5.46 -14.40 -3.31
N ALA A 147 5.00 -13.48 -2.48
CA ALA A 147 5.35 -13.41 -1.06
C ALA A 147 4.10 -13.62 -0.22
N PHE A 148 4.09 -14.66 0.61
CA PHE A 148 2.90 -15.07 1.34
C PHE A 148 2.33 -13.95 2.24
N ALA A 149 3.18 -13.23 2.95
CA ALA A 149 2.76 -12.12 3.79
C ALA A 149 2.08 -11.01 2.98
N GLU A 150 2.60 -10.70 1.80
CA GLU A 150 2.04 -9.69 0.89
C GLU A 150 0.66 -10.11 0.36
N VAL A 151 0.53 -11.38 0.01
CA VAL A 151 -0.76 -11.96 -0.44
C VAL A 151 -1.80 -11.82 0.66
N MET A 152 -1.45 -12.22 1.89
CA MET A 152 -2.38 -12.15 3.03
C MET A 152 -2.75 -10.71 3.41
N HIS A 153 -1.79 -9.78 3.39
CA HIS A 153 -2.09 -8.36 3.61
C HIS A 153 -2.98 -7.77 2.51
N THR A 154 -2.75 -8.18 1.26
CA THR A 154 -3.61 -7.73 0.16
C THR A 154 -5.02 -8.29 0.29
N ALA A 155 -5.17 -9.56 0.70
CA ALA A 155 -6.48 -10.12 1.03
C ALA A 155 -7.20 -9.30 2.13
N LEU A 156 -6.48 -8.94 3.21
CA LEU A 156 -7.03 -8.05 4.25
C LEU A 156 -7.47 -6.70 3.67
N ALA A 157 -6.67 -6.11 2.78
CA ALA A 157 -7.02 -4.84 2.14
C ALA A 157 -8.31 -4.94 1.31
N TYR A 158 -8.56 -6.06 0.64
CA TYR A 158 -9.84 -6.30 -0.03
C TYR A 158 -11.01 -6.32 0.94
N PHE A 159 -10.87 -6.98 2.10
CA PHE A 159 -11.91 -6.95 3.14
C PHE A 159 -12.15 -5.53 3.67
N GLN A 160 -11.09 -4.77 3.92
CA GLN A 160 -11.17 -3.38 4.37
C GLN A 160 -11.82 -2.47 3.32
N ALA A 161 -11.63 -2.76 2.03
CA ALA A 161 -12.26 -2.05 0.91
C ALA A 161 -13.72 -2.48 0.65
N GLY A 162 -14.30 -3.37 1.47
CA GLY A 162 -15.66 -3.89 1.27
C GLY A 162 -15.80 -4.85 0.08
N ARG A 163 -14.71 -5.54 -0.30
CA ARG A 163 -14.66 -6.48 -1.42
C ARG A 163 -14.28 -7.90 -0.95
N PRO A 164 -15.07 -8.51 -0.04
CA PRO A 164 -14.71 -9.77 0.61
C PRO A 164 -14.58 -10.94 -0.36
N GLU A 165 -15.36 -10.97 -1.44
CA GLU A 165 -15.27 -12.07 -2.42
C GLU A 165 -13.91 -12.09 -3.14
N ALA A 166 -13.33 -10.92 -3.42
CA ALA A 166 -11.99 -10.83 -4.00
C ALA A 166 -10.91 -11.22 -2.97
N GLY A 167 -11.08 -10.82 -1.71
CA GLY A 167 -10.16 -11.16 -0.63
C GLY A 167 -10.16 -12.65 -0.25
N TYR A 168 -11.24 -13.37 -0.57
CA TYR A 168 -11.36 -14.80 -0.28
C TYR A 168 -10.77 -15.70 -1.37
N LYS A 169 -10.65 -15.22 -2.59
CA LYS A 169 -10.11 -15.97 -3.74
C LYS A 169 -8.60 -16.07 -3.73
#